data_73c715425374257b42875bedfd0eb6db
#
_entry.id   73c715425374257b42875bedfd0eb6db
#
_cell.length_a   1.000
_cell.length_b   1.000
_cell.length_c   1.000
_cell.angle_alpha   90.00
_cell.angle_beta   90.00
_cell.angle_gamma   90.00
#
_symmetry.space_group_name_H-M   'P 1'
#
loop_
_entity.id
_entity.type
_entity.pdbx_description
1 polymer ?
#
loop_
_entity_poly.entity_id
_entity_poly.type
_entity_poly.pdbx_seq_one_letter_code
_entity_poly.pdbx_strand_id
1 'polypeptide(L)' 'MTESENKVETETFRRLERLRELRIEHRDLDDVISRLSMDFKVDELQMKRLKRRKLLLKDQIARLESQLIPDLNA' A
#
# COMPACT_ATOMS: atom_id res chain seq x y z
N MET A 1 18.70 17.85 -21.25
CA MET A 1 17.84 16.75 -20.80
C MET A 1 16.86 16.35 -21.89
N THR A 2 16.73 15.07 -22.15
CA THR A 2 15.75 14.59 -23.11
C THR A 2 14.40 14.42 -22.46
N GLU A 3 13.33 14.45 -23.23
CA GLU A 3 11.96 14.22 -22.72
C GLU A 3 11.83 12.86 -22.07
N SER A 4 12.54 11.83 -22.59
CA SER A 4 12.50 10.48 -22.02
C SER A 4 13.06 10.43 -20.60
N GLU A 5 14.12 11.14 -20.30
CA GLU A 5 14.70 11.20 -18.97
C GLU A 5 13.76 11.84 -17.96
N ASN A 6 13.17 12.98 -18.35
CA ASN A 6 12.18 13.67 -17.52
C ASN A 6 10.96 12.78 -17.25
N LYS A 7 10.52 12.06 -18.26
CA LYS A 7 9.37 11.18 -18.14
C LYS A 7 9.64 10.03 -17.17
N VAL A 8 10.82 9.43 -17.26
CA VAL A 8 11.21 8.33 -16.37
C VAL A 8 11.31 8.80 -14.92
N GLU A 9 11.92 9.96 -14.69
CA GLU A 9 12.02 10.55 -13.36
C GLU A 9 10.65 10.86 -12.78
N THR A 10 9.75 11.40 -13.60
CA THR A 10 8.39 11.73 -13.17
C THR A 10 7.61 10.48 -12.82
N GLU A 11 7.74 9.42 -13.60
CA GLU A 11 7.07 8.14 -13.30
C GLU A 11 7.58 7.52 -12.02
N THR A 12 8.90 7.52 -11.82
CA THR A 12 9.52 7.01 -10.60
C THR A 12 9.02 7.78 -9.39
N PHE A 13 9.00 9.10 -9.49
CA PHE A 13 8.51 9.97 -8.42
C PHE A 13 7.06 9.68 -8.07
N ARG A 14 6.20 9.55 -9.09
CA ARG A 14 4.78 9.23 -8.88
C ARG A 14 4.59 7.88 -8.19
N ARG A 15 5.40 6.89 -8.58
CA ARG A 15 5.34 5.56 -7.96
C ARG A 15 5.79 5.61 -6.51
N LEU A 16 6.82 6.39 -6.20
CA LEU A 16 7.27 6.57 -4.83
C LEU A 16 6.22 7.25 -3.97
N GLU A 17 5.57 8.28 -4.50
CA GLU A 17 4.47 8.95 -3.80
C GLU A 17 3.29 8.02 -3.59
N ARG A 18 2.94 7.25 -4.61
CA ARG A 18 1.85 6.29 -4.51
C ARG A 18 2.17 5.22 -3.46
N LEU A 19 3.40 4.75 -3.43
CA LEU A 19 3.86 3.78 -2.44
C LEU A 19 3.72 4.34 -1.03
N ARG A 20 4.12 5.58 -0.84
CA ARG A 20 4.00 6.27 0.45
C ARG A 20 2.54 6.36 0.89
N GLU A 21 1.65 6.78 -0.01
CA GLU A 21 0.22 6.87 0.27
C GLU A 21 -0.37 5.50 0.67
N LEU A 22 -0.01 4.46 -0.07
CA LEU A 22 -0.48 3.12 0.21
C LEU A 22 0.00 2.62 1.57
N ARG A 23 1.24 2.93 1.95
CA ARG A 23 1.78 2.56 3.25
C ARG A 23 1.06 3.26 4.38
N ILE A 24 0.71 4.53 4.20
CA ILE A 24 -0.05 5.30 5.17
C ILE A 24 -1.44 4.70 5.33
N GLU A 25 -2.14 4.43 4.22
CA GLU A 25 -3.46 3.81 4.25
C GLU A 25 -3.42 2.44 4.95
N HIS A 26 -2.42 1.64 4.64
CA HIS A 26 -2.26 0.32 5.25
C HIS A 26 -2.07 0.43 6.76
N ARG A 27 -1.24 1.36 7.19
CA ARG A 27 -0.97 1.61 8.60
C ARG A 27 -2.22 2.08 9.34
N ASP A 28 -2.94 3.04 8.75
CA ASP A 28 -4.17 3.57 9.35
C ASP A 28 -5.23 2.48 9.47
N LEU A 29 -5.36 1.66 8.44
CA LEU A 29 -6.32 0.56 8.43
C LEU A 29 -5.96 -0.51 9.47
N ASP A 30 -4.67 -0.79 9.61
CA ASP A 30 -4.18 -1.74 10.62
C ASP A 30 -4.51 -1.24 12.04
N ASP A 31 -4.36 0.06 12.29
CA ASP A 31 -4.74 0.69 13.55
C ASP A 31 -6.23 0.54 13.83
N VAL A 32 -7.07 0.81 12.82
CA VAL A 32 -8.52 0.68 12.95
C VAL A 32 -8.90 -0.77 13.27
N ILE A 33 -8.33 -1.73 12.55
CA ILE A 33 -8.58 -3.15 12.79
C ILE A 33 -8.18 -3.54 14.20
N SER A 34 -7.03 -3.08 14.66
CA SER A 34 -6.55 -3.37 16.02
C SER A 34 -7.49 -2.84 17.09
N ARG A 35 -8.00 -1.63 16.90
CA ARG A 35 -8.95 -1.02 17.85
C ARG A 35 -10.28 -1.76 17.85
N LEU A 36 -10.79 -2.07 16.66
CA LEU A 36 -12.08 -2.76 16.53
C LEU A 36 -12.02 -4.18 17.06
N SER A 37 -10.86 -4.84 17.00
CA SER A 37 -10.71 -6.21 17.51
C SER A 37 -10.84 -6.28 19.03
N MET A 38 -10.72 -5.16 19.71
CA MET A 38 -10.88 -5.08 21.17
C MET A 38 -12.33 -4.82 21.60
N ASP A 39 -13.21 -4.53 20.64
CA ASP A 39 -14.60 -4.22 20.92
C ASP A 39 -15.45 -5.49 20.81
N PHE A 40 -16.20 -5.79 21.88
CA PHE A 40 -17.09 -6.95 21.92
C PHE A 40 -18.27 -6.82 20.96
N LYS A 41 -18.60 -5.60 20.57
CA LYS A 41 -19.75 -5.31 19.71
C LYS A 41 -19.36 -5.11 18.26
N VAL A 42 -18.13 -5.44 17.89
CA VAL A 42 -17.67 -5.24 16.53
C VAL A 42 -18.48 -6.11 15.57
N ASP A 43 -18.85 -5.51 14.44
CA ASP A 43 -19.49 -6.23 13.34
C ASP A 43 -18.46 -7.09 12.62
N GLU A 44 -18.66 -8.40 12.68
CA GLU A 44 -17.74 -9.35 12.04
C GLU A 44 -17.64 -9.16 10.53
N LEU A 45 -18.76 -8.78 9.88
CA LEU A 45 -18.74 -8.52 8.45
C LEU A 45 -17.89 -7.30 8.13
N GLN A 46 -18.02 -6.24 8.92
CA GLN A 46 -17.19 -5.05 8.76
C GLN A 46 -15.72 -5.40 8.96
N MET A 47 -15.42 -6.19 9.97
CA MET A 47 -14.06 -6.62 10.26
C MET A 47 -13.45 -7.41 9.08
N LYS A 48 -14.21 -8.32 8.49
CA LYS A 48 -13.78 -9.07 7.31
C LYS A 48 -13.47 -8.16 6.13
N ARG A 49 -14.32 -7.15 5.90
CA ARG A 49 -14.12 -6.17 4.82
C ARG A 49 -12.84 -5.36 5.03
N LEU A 50 -12.62 -4.92 6.26
CA LEU A 50 -11.42 -4.15 6.60
C LEU A 50 -10.16 -4.98 6.43
N LYS A 51 -10.16 -6.22 6.89
CA LYS A 51 -9.03 -7.14 6.74
C LYS A 51 -8.74 -7.44 5.27
N ARG A 52 -9.78 -7.62 4.46
CA ARG A 52 -9.63 -7.84 3.03
C ARG A 52 -9.01 -6.62 2.35
N ARG A 53 -9.48 -5.41 2.70
CA ARG A 53 -8.90 -4.17 2.17
C ARG A 53 -7.43 -4.05 2.56
N LYS A 54 -7.09 -4.39 3.79
CA LYS A 54 -5.70 -4.39 4.24
C LYS A 54 -4.83 -5.32 3.41
N LEU A 55 -5.32 -6.52 3.10
CA LEU A 55 -4.60 -7.47 2.26
C LEU A 55 -4.41 -6.95 0.83
N LEU A 56 -5.42 -6.30 0.28
CA LEU A 56 -5.33 -5.69 -1.05
C LEU A 56 -4.30 -4.57 -1.08
N LEU A 57 -4.27 -3.73 -0.03
CA LEU A 57 -3.27 -2.68 0.09
C LEU A 57 -1.86 -3.25 0.19
N LYS A 58 -1.69 -4.28 0.98
CA LYS A 58 -0.41 -4.97 1.12
C LYS A 58 0.08 -5.53 -0.21
N ASP A 59 -0.83 -6.12 -0.99
CA ASP A 59 -0.52 -6.64 -2.32
C ASP A 59 -0.09 -5.52 -3.27
N GLN A 60 -0.80 -4.41 -3.28
CA GLN A 60 -0.46 -3.25 -4.10
C GLN A 60 0.91 -2.67 -3.72
N ILE A 61 1.19 -2.60 -2.43
CA ILE A 61 2.49 -2.15 -1.92
C ILE A 61 3.60 -3.06 -2.44
N ALA A 62 3.42 -4.36 -2.31
CA ALA A 62 4.41 -5.34 -2.77
C ALA A 62 4.68 -5.23 -4.26
N ARG A 63 3.64 -5.05 -5.07
CA ARG A 63 3.77 -4.87 -6.51
C ARG A 63 4.55 -3.60 -6.86
N LEU A 64 4.23 -2.50 -6.17
CA LEU A 64 4.92 -1.23 -6.41
C LEU A 64 6.38 -1.30 -5.98
N GLU A 65 6.66 -1.89 -4.85
CA GLU A 65 8.03 -2.10 -4.38
C GLU A 65 8.83 -2.94 -5.38
N SER A 66 8.23 -3.97 -5.94
CA SER A 66 8.86 -4.81 -6.95
C SER A 66 9.22 -4.04 -8.21
N GLN A 67 8.41 -3.03 -8.56
CA GLN A 67 8.69 -2.19 -9.73
C GLN A 67 9.79 -1.16 -9.47
N LEU A 68 9.93 -0.73 -8.23
CA LEU A 68 10.88 0.33 -7.86
C LEU A 68 12.25 -0.19 -7.46
N ILE A 69 12.31 -1.42 -6.97
CA ILE A 69 13.55 -2.02 -6.50
C ILE A 69 14.05 -3.00 -7.57
N PRO A 70 15.30 -2.86 -8.03
CA PRO A 70 15.87 -3.82 -8.98
C PRO A 70 15.88 -5.22 -8.39
N ASP A 71 15.59 -6.21 -9.23
CA ASP A 71 15.62 -7.61 -8.81
C ASP A 71 17.07 -8.06 -8.65
N LEU A 72 17.52 -8.13 -7.43
CA LEU A 72 18.88 -8.53 -7.09
C LEU A 72 19.08 -10.05 -7.09
N ASN A 73 18.01 -10.79 -7.22
CA ASN A 73 18.03 -12.26 -7.20
C ASN A 73 17.93 -12.87 -8.59
N ALA A 74 17.91 -12.04 -9.60
CA ALA A 74 17.81 -12.51 -10.97
C ALA A 74 19.12 -13.16 -11.45
#